data_27883253b44d2dc6b04205be6999eadd
#
_entry.id   27883253b44d2dc6b04205be6999eadd
#
_cell.length_a   1.000
_cell.length_b   1.000
_cell.length_c   1.000
_cell.angle_alpha   90.00
_cell.angle_beta   90.00
_cell.angle_gamma   90.00
#
_symmetry.space_group_name_H-M   'P 1'
#
loop_
_entity.id
_entity.type
_entity.pdbx_description
1 polymer ?
#
loop_
_entity_poly.entity_id
_entity_poly.type
_entity_poly.pdbx_seq_one_letter_code
_entity_poly.pdbx_strand_id
1 'polypeptide(L)'
;MSGYFYILSNKSNKVLYKGSTTDIIKRVYEHKNHLDKGSFTDKYNVTKLVYYESYESIQEARGREVQVSKWSRDKKDKLIDSLNPER
;
A
#
# COMPACT_ATOMS: atom_id res chain seq x y z
N MET A 1 6.98 2.08 -18.72
CA MET A 1 5.74 2.21 -17.95
C MET A 1 6.07 2.10 -16.48
N SER A 2 5.60 3.04 -15.67
CA SER A 2 5.93 3.08 -14.25
C SER A 2 5.15 2.03 -13.46
N GLY A 3 5.74 1.61 -12.33
CA GLY A 3 5.07 0.77 -11.35
C GLY A 3 5.25 1.35 -9.97
N TYR A 4 4.29 1.11 -9.09
CA TYR A 4 4.31 1.61 -7.72
C TYR A 4 4.06 0.46 -6.75
N PHE A 5 4.92 0.36 -5.75
CA PHE A 5 4.64 -0.41 -4.55
C PHE A 5 4.03 0.53 -3.52
N TYR A 6 2.95 0.13 -2.85
CA TYR A 6 2.28 0.99 -1.89
C TYR A 6 1.82 0.22 -0.67
N ILE A 7 1.62 0.95 0.42
CA ILE A 7 1.03 0.42 1.65
C ILE A 7 -0.13 1.33 2.02
N LEU A 8 -1.28 0.73 2.26
CA LEU A 8 -2.46 1.39 2.80
C LEU A 8 -2.67 0.96 4.24
N SER A 9 -3.33 1.81 5.01
CA SER A 9 -3.76 1.46 6.37
C SER A 9 -5.20 1.89 6.59
N ASN A 10 -5.79 1.33 7.65
CA ASN A 10 -7.04 1.86 8.16
C ASN A 10 -6.74 3.13 8.99
N LYS A 11 -7.79 3.83 9.41
CA LYS A 11 -7.67 5.12 10.09
C LYS A 11 -6.80 5.05 11.36
N SER A 12 -6.89 3.94 12.10
CA SER A 12 -6.16 3.76 13.35
C SER A 12 -4.75 3.19 13.17
N ASN A 13 -4.30 2.96 11.93
CA ASN A 13 -2.99 2.38 11.59
C ASN A 13 -2.78 0.96 12.13
N LYS A 14 -3.85 0.24 12.43
CA LYS A 14 -3.78 -1.13 12.96
C LYS A 14 -3.69 -2.19 11.88
N VAL A 15 -4.30 -1.95 10.73
CA VAL A 15 -4.36 -2.89 9.61
C VAL A 15 -3.59 -2.29 8.43
N LEU A 16 -2.69 -3.08 7.85
CA LEU A 16 -1.92 -2.69 6.67
C LEU A 16 -2.28 -3.59 5.50
N TYR A 17 -2.27 -2.99 4.31
CA TYR A 17 -2.41 -3.70 3.04
C TYR A 17 -1.30 -3.28 2.10
N LYS A 18 -0.66 -4.25 1.45
CA LYS A 18 0.41 -4.01 0.47
C LYS A 18 -0.10 -4.32 -0.92
N GLY A 19 0.29 -3.50 -1.88
CA GLY A 19 -0.09 -3.72 -3.26
C GLY A 19 0.90 -3.11 -4.23
N SER A 20 0.68 -3.39 -5.50
CA SER A 20 1.43 -2.76 -6.58
C SER A 20 0.46 -2.40 -7.69
N THR A 21 0.77 -1.32 -8.41
CA THR A 21 -0.10 -0.80 -9.47
C THR A 21 0.72 0.00 -10.47
N THR A 22 0.19 0.14 -11.68
CA THR A 22 0.75 1.05 -12.68
C THR A 22 0.19 2.47 -12.55
N ASP A 23 -0.90 2.65 -11.79
CA ASP A 23 -1.55 3.95 -11.60
C ASP A 23 -1.94 4.11 -10.12
N ILE A 24 -1.06 4.74 -9.35
CA ILE A 24 -1.24 4.88 -7.90
C ILE A 24 -2.43 5.79 -7.57
N ILE A 25 -2.65 6.84 -8.36
CA ILE A 25 -3.74 7.79 -8.10
C ILE A 25 -5.09 7.09 -8.29
N LYS A 26 -5.25 6.36 -9.38
CA LYS A 26 -6.48 5.61 -9.66
C LYS A 26 -6.71 4.55 -8.58
N ARG A 27 -5.67 3.82 -8.19
CA ARG A 27 -5.80 2.72 -7.23
C ARG A 27 -6.17 3.24 -5.84
N VAL A 28 -5.58 4.34 -5.40
CA VAL A 28 -5.93 4.99 -4.13
C VAL A 28 -7.38 5.47 -4.16
N TYR A 29 -7.81 6.07 -5.27
CA TYR A 29 -9.19 6.49 -5.46
C TYR A 29 -10.16 5.31 -5.33
N GLU A 30 -9.85 4.18 -5.97
CA GLU A 30 -10.67 2.97 -5.90
C GLU A 30 -10.81 2.45 -4.47
N HIS A 31 -9.71 2.43 -3.72
CA HIS A 31 -9.74 1.99 -2.32
C HIS A 31 -10.55 2.96 -1.43
N LYS A 32 -10.34 4.26 -1.59
CA LYS A 32 -11.06 5.27 -0.79
C LYS A 32 -12.56 5.24 -1.01
N ASN A 33 -12.99 4.91 -2.21
CA ASN A 33 -14.40 4.88 -2.57
C ASN A 33 -15.01 3.48 -2.50
N HIS A 34 -14.28 2.51 -1.96
CA HIS A 34 -14.74 1.13 -1.78
C HIS A 34 -15.27 0.52 -3.08
N LEU A 35 -14.61 0.79 -4.21
CA LEU A 35 -15.07 0.33 -5.51
C LEU A 35 -14.83 -1.17 -5.73
N ASP A 36 -13.88 -1.76 -4.99
CA ASP A 36 -13.60 -3.20 -5.02
C ASP A 36 -14.36 -3.87 -3.87
N LYS A 37 -15.68 -3.98 -4.03
CA LYS A 37 -16.58 -4.49 -3.00
C LYS A 37 -16.20 -5.91 -2.55
N GLY A 38 -16.20 -6.13 -1.23
CA GLY A 38 -15.87 -7.42 -0.64
C GLY A 38 -14.39 -7.73 -0.57
N SER A 39 -13.53 -6.87 -1.09
CA SER A 39 -12.08 -7.04 -0.98
C SER A 39 -11.62 -6.83 0.47
N PHE A 40 -10.38 -7.24 0.75
CA PHE A 40 -9.76 -7.00 2.06
C PHE A 40 -9.82 -5.52 2.44
N THR A 41 -9.46 -4.62 1.52
CA THR A 41 -9.43 -3.19 1.80
C THR A 41 -10.82 -2.62 2.05
N ASP A 42 -11.83 -3.10 1.34
CA ASP A 42 -13.22 -2.71 1.56
C ASP A 42 -13.69 -3.18 2.94
N LYS A 43 -13.44 -4.45 3.24
CA LYS A 43 -13.92 -5.09 4.48
C LYS A 43 -13.35 -4.45 5.74
N TYR A 44 -12.07 -4.05 5.71
CA TYR A 44 -11.38 -3.51 6.89
C TYR A 44 -11.15 -2.01 6.84
N ASN A 45 -11.77 -1.32 5.88
CA ASN A 45 -11.67 0.14 5.71
C ASN A 45 -10.21 0.61 5.56
N VAL A 46 -9.43 -0.13 4.79
CA VAL A 46 -8.01 0.16 4.55
C VAL A 46 -7.93 1.10 3.35
N THR A 47 -8.06 2.40 3.61
CA THR A 47 -8.27 3.42 2.57
C THR A 47 -7.22 4.52 2.58
N LYS A 48 -6.33 4.53 3.57
CA LYS A 48 -5.35 5.60 3.74
C LYS A 48 -3.99 5.19 3.18
N LEU A 49 -3.48 5.93 2.19
CA LEU A 49 -2.14 5.72 1.67
C LEU A 49 -1.12 6.22 2.68
N VAL A 50 -0.26 5.34 3.19
CA VAL A 50 0.75 5.70 4.19
C VAL A 50 2.18 5.58 3.68
N TYR A 51 2.40 4.87 2.56
CA TYR A 51 3.72 4.70 2.00
C TYR A 51 3.64 4.31 0.53
N TYR A 52 4.59 4.78 -0.29
CA TYR A 52 4.75 4.28 -1.65
C TYR A 52 6.18 4.44 -2.13
N GLU A 53 6.54 3.63 -3.12
CA GLU A 53 7.79 3.69 -3.87
C GLU A 53 7.46 3.63 -5.36
N SER A 54 8.20 4.36 -6.19
CA SER A 54 8.02 4.29 -7.63
C SER A 54 9.17 3.53 -8.29
N TYR A 55 8.84 2.79 -9.33
CA TYR A 55 9.78 1.98 -10.11
C TYR A 55 9.53 2.20 -11.59
N GLU A 56 10.51 1.85 -12.42
CA GLU A 56 10.37 1.98 -13.87
C GLU A 56 9.40 0.95 -14.46
N SER A 57 9.19 -0.16 -13.77
CA SER A 57 8.30 -1.22 -14.24
C SER A 57 7.43 -1.76 -13.12
N ILE A 58 6.27 -2.32 -13.50
CA ILE A 58 5.36 -2.99 -12.57
C ILE A 58 6.01 -4.26 -11.99
N GLN A 59 6.86 -4.93 -12.76
CA GLN A 59 7.54 -6.14 -12.30
C GLN A 59 8.45 -5.85 -11.10
N GLU A 60 9.16 -4.73 -11.14
CA GLU A 60 10.00 -4.30 -10.01
C GLU A 60 9.15 -3.99 -8.78
N ALA A 61 8.03 -3.29 -8.97
CA ALA A 61 7.11 -2.97 -7.88
C ALA A 61 6.53 -4.24 -7.25
N ARG A 62 6.15 -5.22 -8.06
CA ARG A 62 5.66 -6.52 -7.59
C ARG A 62 6.72 -7.30 -6.82
N GLY A 63 7.97 -7.24 -7.27
CA GLY A 63 9.09 -7.84 -6.55
C GLY A 63 9.26 -7.24 -5.16
N ARG A 64 9.12 -5.93 -5.06
CA ARG A 64 9.19 -5.23 -3.77
C ARG A 64 8.01 -5.61 -2.87
N GLU A 65 6.83 -5.71 -3.42
CA GLU A 65 5.65 -6.16 -2.67
C GLU A 65 5.88 -7.54 -2.05
N VAL A 66 6.39 -8.49 -2.83
CA VAL A 66 6.70 -9.83 -2.33
C VAL A 66 7.74 -9.78 -1.22
N GLN A 67 8.79 -8.98 -1.40
CA GLN A 67 9.84 -8.82 -0.41
C GLN A 67 9.29 -8.30 0.92
N VAL A 68 8.53 -7.20 0.87
CA VAL A 68 7.99 -6.55 2.07
C VAL A 68 6.92 -7.41 2.73
N SER A 69 6.18 -8.21 1.96
CA SER A 69 5.14 -9.09 2.53
C SER A 69 5.71 -10.10 3.52
N LYS A 70 7.00 -10.43 3.41
CA LYS A 70 7.69 -11.37 4.30
C LYS A 70 8.22 -10.71 5.58
N TRP A 71 8.15 -9.38 5.67
CA TRP A 71 8.68 -8.66 6.82
C TRP A 71 7.72 -8.72 8.00
N SER A 72 8.29 -8.56 9.21
CA SER A 72 7.49 -8.39 10.42
C SER A 72 6.73 -7.07 10.38
N ARG A 73 5.70 -6.95 11.20
CA ARG A 73 4.94 -5.70 11.35
C ARG A 73 5.86 -4.55 11.75
N ASP A 74 6.76 -4.79 12.69
CA ASP A 74 7.69 -3.79 13.20
C ASP A 74 8.57 -3.23 12.08
N LYS A 75 9.09 -4.10 11.23
CA LYS A 75 9.92 -3.69 10.11
C LYS A 75 9.12 -2.90 9.07
N LYS A 76 7.85 -3.27 8.84
CA LYS A 76 6.96 -2.52 7.97
C LYS A 76 6.67 -1.13 8.53
N ASP A 77 6.44 -1.02 9.82
CA ASP A 77 6.20 0.26 10.48
C ASP A 77 7.41 1.18 10.36
N LYS A 78 8.62 0.64 10.52
CA LYS A 78 9.85 1.42 10.34
C LYS A 78 9.99 1.93 8.91
N LEU A 79 9.64 1.13 7.91
CA LEU A 79 9.67 1.56 6.52
C LEU A 79 8.69 2.72 6.29
N ILE A 80 7.47 2.61 6.80
CA ILE A 80 6.47 3.67 6.67
C ILE A 80 6.97 4.95 7.35
N ASP A 81 7.50 4.82 8.55
CA ASP A 81 7.98 5.96 9.33
C ASP A 81 9.15 6.69 8.67
N SER A 82 9.94 6.00 7.83
CA SER A 82 11.03 6.62 7.09
C SER A 82 10.54 7.69 6.11
N LEU A 83 9.31 7.58 5.61
CA LEU A 83 8.71 8.54 4.68
C LEU A 83 7.61 9.36 5.36
N ASN A 84 6.87 8.76 6.26
CA ASN A 84 5.64 9.35 6.81
C ASN A 84 5.53 9.02 8.30
N PRO A 85 6.36 9.64 9.15
CA PRO A 85 6.40 9.31 10.59
C PRO A 85 5.12 9.66 11.34
N GLU A 86 4.33 10.59 10.81
CA GLU A 86 3.09 11.03 11.48
C GLU A 86 1.83 10.44 10.86
N ARG A 87 1.99 9.63 9.84
CA ARG A 87 0.89 9.06 9.04
C ARG A 87 -0.54 9.50 9.46
#